data_a5dd4060e20fbdde2114aae704ea644f
#
_entry.id   a5dd4060e20fbdde2114aae704ea644f
#
_cell.length_a   1.000
_cell.length_b   1.000
_cell.length_c   1.000
_cell.angle_alpha   90.00
_cell.angle_beta   90.00
_cell.angle_gamma   90.00
#
_symmetry.space_group_name_H-M   'P 1'
#
loop_
_entity.id
_entity.type
_entity.pdbx_description
1 polymer ?
#
loop_
_entity_poly.entity_id
_entity_poly.type
_entity_poly.pdbx_seq_one_letter_code
_entity_poly.pdbx_strand_id
1 'polypeptide(L)' 'MEIKDEVKALRESTGMNRKEFCEYFDIPYRTVTEWERGTRTMPDYVLRLLAYRIKMENFTEKGEVDEE' A
#
# COMPACT_ATOMS: atom_id res chain seq x y z
N MET A 1 0.71 9.46 -13.58
CA MET A 1 1.40 8.40 -12.88
C MET A 1 0.64 7.10 -13.05
N GLU A 2 1.34 6.01 -13.23
CA GLU A 2 0.68 4.74 -13.44
C GLU A 2 0.27 4.13 -12.11
N ILE A 3 -0.77 3.27 -12.18
CA ILE A 3 -1.28 2.65 -10.96
C ILE A 3 -0.20 1.83 -10.24
N LYS A 4 0.66 1.16 -11.00
CA LYS A 4 1.71 0.38 -10.36
C LYS A 4 2.61 1.25 -9.50
N ASP A 5 2.87 2.48 -9.95
CA ASP A 5 3.70 3.39 -9.18
C ASP A 5 2.96 3.89 -7.96
N GLU A 6 1.63 4.06 -8.08
CA GLU A 6 0.84 4.50 -6.94
C GLU A 6 0.75 3.43 -5.86
N VAL A 7 0.63 2.16 -6.27
CA VAL A 7 0.59 1.07 -5.32
C VAL A 7 1.89 1.02 -4.52
N LYS A 8 3.00 1.12 -5.23
CA LYS A 8 4.29 1.09 -4.56
C LYS A 8 4.46 2.28 -3.63
N ALA A 9 4.04 3.46 -4.08
CA ALA A 9 4.14 4.66 -3.25
C ALA A 9 3.29 4.52 -1.99
N LEU A 10 2.10 3.96 -2.12
CA LEU A 10 1.26 3.75 -0.96
C LEU A 10 1.94 2.82 0.05
N ARG A 11 2.49 1.72 -0.45
CA ARG A 11 3.15 0.79 0.45
C ARG A 11 4.33 1.45 1.15
N GLU A 12 5.12 2.19 0.39
CA GLU A 12 6.28 2.84 0.95
C GLU A 12 5.89 3.90 1.98
N SER A 13 4.73 4.50 1.80
CA SER A 13 4.28 5.52 2.75
C SER A 13 3.93 4.92 4.10
N THR A 14 3.70 3.61 4.16
CA THR A 14 3.42 2.95 5.43
C THR A 14 4.67 2.53 6.16
N GLY A 15 5.81 2.54 5.49
CA GLY A 15 7.04 2.06 6.09
C GLY A 15 7.15 0.55 6.10
N MET A 16 6.18 -0.14 5.51
CA MET A 16 6.20 -1.60 5.50
C MET A 16 6.84 -2.13 4.23
N ASN A 17 7.52 -3.27 4.35
CA ASN A 17 7.99 -3.93 3.16
C ASN A 17 6.81 -4.71 2.56
N ARG A 18 7.05 -5.36 1.41
CA ARG A 18 5.95 -6.00 0.70
C ARG A 18 5.30 -7.11 1.51
N LYS A 19 6.12 -7.89 2.20
CA LYS A 19 5.58 -8.97 3.01
C LYS A 19 4.71 -8.46 4.15
N GLU A 20 5.20 -7.43 4.84
CA GLU A 20 4.45 -6.86 5.94
C GLU A 20 3.15 -6.24 5.47
N PHE A 21 3.21 -5.56 4.34
CA PHE A 21 2.03 -4.93 3.76
C PHE A 21 0.96 -5.98 3.45
N CYS A 22 1.39 -7.07 2.84
CA CYS A 22 0.45 -8.13 2.48
C CYS A 22 -0.20 -8.74 3.71
N GLU A 23 0.59 -8.96 4.75
CA GLU A 23 0.04 -9.55 5.97
C GLU A 23 -0.91 -8.59 6.67
N TYR A 24 -0.55 -7.33 6.69
CA TYR A 24 -1.37 -6.34 7.37
C TYR A 24 -2.74 -6.17 6.71
N PHE A 25 -2.76 -6.14 5.39
CA PHE A 25 -4.01 -5.91 4.66
C PHE A 25 -4.66 -7.20 4.18
N ASP A 26 -4.06 -8.34 4.53
CA ASP A 26 -4.61 -9.65 4.18
C ASP A 26 -4.76 -9.81 2.67
N ILE A 27 -3.71 -9.45 1.96
CA ILE A 27 -3.66 -9.53 0.50
C ILE A 27 -2.57 -10.54 0.13
N PRO A 28 -2.83 -11.44 -0.81
CA PRO A 28 -1.78 -12.39 -1.21
C PRO A 28 -0.53 -11.66 -1.70
N TYR A 29 0.62 -12.15 -1.28
CA TYR A 29 1.89 -11.55 -1.64
C TYR A 29 2.03 -11.45 -3.16
N ARG A 30 1.61 -12.51 -3.85
CA ARG A 30 1.70 -12.54 -5.29
C ARG A 30 0.90 -11.42 -5.93
N THR A 31 -0.28 -11.15 -5.39
CA THR A 31 -1.13 -10.11 -5.93
C THR A 31 -0.46 -8.74 -5.84
N VAL A 32 0.10 -8.42 -4.67
CA VAL A 32 0.77 -7.14 -4.51
C VAL A 32 1.97 -7.05 -5.43
N THR A 33 2.72 -8.15 -5.54
CA THR A 33 3.87 -8.17 -6.41
C THR A 33 3.47 -7.88 -7.86
N GLU A 34 2.39 -8.48 -8.31
CA GLU A 34 1.94 -8.27 -9.69
C GLU A 34 1.44 -6.85 -9.90
N TRP A 35 0.79 -6.28 -8.89
CA TRP A 35 0.36 -4.89 -8.99
C TRP A 35 1.56 -3.96 -9.14
N GLU A 36 2.58 -4.18 -8.34
CA GLU A 36 3.75 -3.29 -8.38
C GLU A 36 4.59 -3.49 -9.62
N ARG A 37 4.54 -4.68 -10.21
CA ARG A 37 5.25 -4.94 -11.45
C ARG A 37 4.47 -4.47 -12.68
N GLY A 38 3.19 -4.18 -12.50
CA GLY A 38 2.37 -3.76 -13.60
C GLY A 38 1.81 -4.89 -14.44
N THR A 39 1.98 -6.13 -13.99
CA THR A 39 1.46 -7.28 -14.73
C THR A 39 0.00 -7.56 -14.44
N ARG A 40 -0.52 -6.94 -13.40
CA ARG A 40 -1.93 -7.04 -13.06
C ARG A 40 -2.41 -5.65 -12.67
N THR A 41 -3.54 -5.25 -13.23
CA THR A 41 -4.08 -3.91 -12.96
C THR A 41 -4.92 -3.94 -11.70
N MET A 42 -4.62 -3.03 -10.78
CA MET A 42 -5.43 -2.88 -9.59
C MET A 42 -6.64 -2.01 -9.94
N PRO A 43 -7.85 -2.44 -9.57
CA PRO A 43 -9.02 -1.59 -9.77
C PRO A 43 -8.89 -0.28 -9.01
N ASP A 44 -9.39 0.79 -9.60
CA ASP A 44 -9.31 2.11 -8.98
C ASP A 44 -9.92 2.14 -7.59
N TYR A 45 -11.04 1.45 -7.40
CA TYR A 45 -11.69 1.53 -6.10
C TYR A 45 -10.86 0.85 -5.03
N VAL A 46 -10.11 -0.20 -5.41
CA VAL A 46 -9.23 -0.85 -4.45
C VAL A 46 -8.12 0.10 -4.04
N LEU A 47 -7.56 0.80 -5.01
CA LEU A 47 -6.50 1.77 -4.72
C LEU A 47 -7.01 2.84 -3.78
N ARG A 48 -8.21 3.35 -4.03
CA ARG A 48 -8.78 4.38 -3.17
C ARG A 48 -9.08 3.86 -1.78
N LEU A 49 -9.54 2.62 -1.67
CA LEU A 49 -9.82 2.04 -0.37
C LEU A 49 -8.53 1.86 0.44
N LEU A 50 -7.48 1.41 -0.21
CA LEU A 50 -6.20 1.25 0.46
C LEU A 50 -5.66 2.61 0.91
N ALA A 51 -5.74 3.60 0.03
CA ALA A 51 -5.26 4.93 0.38
C ALA A 51 -6.04 5.49 1.55
N TYR A 52 -7.35 5.30 1.53
CA TYR A 52 -8.20 5.78 2.60
C TYR A 52 -7.85 5.11 3.92
N ARG A 53 -7.67 3.79 3.88
CA ARG A 53 -7.36 3.05 5.10
C ARG A 53 -6.01 3.44 5.67
N ILE A 54 -5.04 3.62 4.80
CA ILE A 54 -3.71 4.04 5.24
C ILE A 54 -3.81 5.40 5.91
N LYS A 55 -4.56 6.30 5.31
CA LYS A 55 -4.74 7.63 5.88
C LYS A 55 -5.44 7.57 7.23
N MET A 56 -6.48 6.75 7.32
CA MET A 56 -7.26 6.68 8.55
C MET A 56 -6.49 6.02 9.69
N GLU A 57 -5.56 5.14 9.37
CA GLU A 57 -4.79 4.47 10.40
C GLU A 57 -3.52 5.23 10.74
N ASN A 58 -3.36 6.39 10.14
CA ASN A 58 -2.28 7.29 10.54
C ASN A 58 -0.89 6.74 10.34
N PHE A 59 -0.71 5.94 9.31
CA PHE A 59 0.64 5.51 8.98
C PHE A 59 1.46 6.72 8.58
N THR A 60 2.71 6.76 9.00
CA THR A 60 3.64 7.74 8.50
C THR A 60 4.85 6.99 8.03
N GLU A 61 5.46 7.50 6.99
CA GLU A 61 6.58 6.78 6.47
C GLU A 61 7.76 6.78 7.41
N LYS A 62 7.78 7.68 8.37
CA LYS A 62 8.84 7.68 9.33
C LYS A 62 8.50 6.92 10.58
N GLY A 63 7.29 6.44 10.67
CA GLY A 63 6.85 5.67 11.81
C GLY A 63 6.75 6.46 13.08
N GLU A 64 6.74 7.76 12.99
CA GLU A 64 6.64 8.52 14.18
C GLU A 64 5.31 8.84 14.57
N VAL A 65 5.19 9.02 15.32
CA VAL A 65 4.04 9.36 15.56
C VAL A 65 3.66 10.24 16.42
N ASP A 66 3.75 10.47 16.52
CA ASP A 66 3.42 11.00 17.04
C ASP A 66 3.09 11.30 17.83
N GLU A 67 2.85 11.56 18.19
CA GLU A 67 2.62 11.81 18.79
C GLU A 67 2.15 11.98 19.40
N GLU A 68 1.84 11.99 19.63
CA GLU A 68 1.34 12.23 20.09
C GLU A 68 1.13 12.35 20.53
#